data_fa2b17dc76d1e6e368665afaa71fa906
#
_entry.id   fa2b17dc76d1e6e368665afaa71fa906
#
_cell.length_a   1.000
_cell.length_b   1.000
_cell.length_c   1.000
_cell.angle_alpha   90.00
_cell.angle_beta   90.00
_cell.angle_gamma   90.00
#
_symmetry.space_group_name_H-M   'P 1'
#
loop_
_entity.id
_entity.type
_entity.pdbx_description
1 polymer ?
#
loop_
_entity_poly.entity_id
_entity_poly.type
_entity_poly.pdbx_seq_one_letter_code
_entity_poly.pdbx_strand_id
1 'polypeptide(L)'
;MSQAIIKKTSDYFKSKGVVLPSISELQDPQIINDDIKNSLKKINNNDINPLNLFRVHWFNKRDQSGFGNEPEYIVLPTEFTGVKAKIIVNMGRYFPLITAHKVLAAYGCLLPRILNGTFDYEKHKAVWPSTGNYC
;
A
#
# COMPACT_ATOMS: atom_id res chain seq x y z
N MET A 1 16.68 9.86 17.62
CA MET A 1 16.83 8.96 16.45
C MET A 1 18.03 8.05 16.67
N SER A 2 17.85 6.73 16.55
CA SER A 2 18.95 5.78 16.74
C SER A 2 19.51 5.34 15.39
N GLN A 3 20.68 5.85 15.02
CA GLN A 3 21.40 5.47 13.79
C GLN A 3 21.71 3.96 13.74
N ALA A 4 21.96 3.37 14.91
CA ALA A 4 22.20 1.92 15.01
C ALA A 4 20.95 1.10 14.59
N ILE A 5 19.75 1.51 15.02
CA ILE A 5 18.49 0.86 14.65
C ILE A 5 18.21 1.05 13.15
N ILE A 6 18.43 2.24 12.61
CA ILE A 6 18.24 2.52 11.18
C ILE A 6 19.14 1.62 10.35
N LYS A 7 20.44 1.56 10.67
CA LYS A 7 21.39 0.71 9.96
C LYS A 7 20.98 -0.76 10.02
N LYS A 8 20.72 -1.29 11.23
CA LYS A 8 20.27 -2.67 11.43
C LYS A 8 19.05 -3.02 10.59
N THR A 9 18.03 -2.15 10.60
CA THR A 9 16.79 -2.35 9.83
C THR A 9 17.06 -2.29 8.32
N SER A 10 17.89 -1.36 7.87
CA SER A 10 18.30 -1.27 6.46
C SER A 10 19.03 -2.54 5.99
N ASP A 11 19.98 -3.04 6.78
CA ASP A 11 20.72 -4.25 6.45
C ASP A 11 19.80 -5.48 6.41
N TYR A 12 18.85 -5.58 7.34
CA TYR A 12 17.85 -6.63 7.36
C TYR A 12 16.95 -6.56 6.11
N PHE A 13 16.43 -5.39 5.75
CA PHE A 13 15.60 -5.22 4.55
C PHE A 13 16.35 -5.61 3.26
N LYS A 14 17.62 -5.16 3.14
CA LYS A 14 18.47 -5.57 2.02
C LYS A 14 18.63 -7.09 1.93
N SER A 15 18.88 -7.75 3.08
CA SER A 15 19.03 -9.21 3.13
C SER A 15 17.76 -9.97 2.73
N LYS A 16 16.60 -9.35 2.86
CA LYS A 16 15.27 -9.90 2.51
C LYS A 16 14.76 -9.41 1.14
N GLY A 17 15.53 -8.62 0.42
CA GLY A 17 15.09 -8.03 -0.86
C GLY A 17 13.91 -7.06 -0.70
N VAL A 18 13.72 -6.48 0.50
CA VAL A 18 12.65 -5.52 0.75
C VAL A 18 13.08 -4.14 0.28
N VAL A 19 12.34 -3.58 -0.66
CA VAL A 19 12.44 -2.20 -1.10
C VAL A 19 11.17 -1.48 -0.68
N LEU A 20 11.33 -0.33 -0.02
CA LEU A 20 10.19 0.47 0.44
C LEU A 20 9.85 1.51 -0.63
N PRO A 21 8.59 1.59 -1.08
CA PRO A 21 8.16 2.68 -1.94
C PRO A 21 8.22 4.01 -1.18
N SER A 22 8.62 5.06 -1.86
CA SER A 22 8.53 6.43 -1.37
C SER A 22 7.07 6.91 -1.37
N ILE A 23 6.77 7.93 -0.59
CA ILE A 23 5.43 8.56 -0.63
C ILE A 23 5.13 9.13 -2.01
N SER A 24 6.12 9.69 -2.71
CA SER A 24 5.94 10.20 -4.08
C SER A 24 5.54 9.10 -5.06
N GLU A 25 6.14 7.91 -4.96
CA GLU A 25 5.76 6.75 -5.79
C GLU A 25 4.35 6.24 -5.47
N LEU A 26 3.89 6.35 -4.22
CA LEU A 26 2.52 5.98 -3.84
C LEU A 26 1.49 7.04 -4.26
N GLN A 27 1.90 8.31 -4.37
CA GLN A 27 1.06 9.41 -4.85
C GLN A 27 0.95 9.45 -6.38
N ASP A 28 2.04 9.10 -7.06
CA ASP A 28 2.11 8.98 -8.53
C ASP A 28 2.82 7.66 -8.90
N PRO A 29 2.09 6.55 -9.03
CA PRO A 29 2.70 5.26 -9.35
C PRO A 29 3.26 5.18 -10.78
N GLN A 30 3.04 6.19 -11.62
CA GLN A 30 3.67 6.24 -12.96
C GLN A 30 5.19 6.41 -12.87
N ILE A 31 5.70 7.04 -11.79
CA ILE A 31 7.15 7.23 -11.59
C ILE A 31 7.87 5.99 -11.04
N ILE A 32 7.14 4.96 -10.61
CA ILE A 32 7.72 3.68 -10.15
C ILE A 32 8.55 3.09 -11.29
N ASN A 33 9.74 2.55 -10.95
CA ASN A 33 10.64 1.93 -11.90
C ASN A 33 9.96 0.81 -12.68
N ASP A 34 10.21 0.74 -14.00
CA ASP A 34 9.57 -0.23 -14.89
C ASP A 34 9.95 -1.69 -14.58
N ASP A 35 11.13 -1.96 -14.04
CA ASP A 35 11.51 -3.30 -13.59
C ASP A 35 10.61 -3.78 -12.43
N ILE A 36 10.28 -2.89 -11.51
CA ILE A 36 9.33 -3.16 -10.43
C ILE A 36 7.93 -3.40 -11.00
N LYS A 37 7.45 -2.51 -11.89
CA LYS A 37 6.14 -2.68 -12.57
C LYS A 37 6.06 -4.01 -13.31
N ASN A 38 7.11 -4.40 -14.03
CA ASN A 38 7.15 -5.66 -14.77
C ASN A 38 7.21 -6.88 -13.85
N SER A 39 7.91 -6.78 -12.73
CA SER A 39 7.95 -7.83 -11.71
C SER A 39 6.58 -8.00 -11.03
N LEU A 40 5.88 -6.91 -10.75
CA LEU A 40 4.54 -6.94 -10.17
C LEU A 40 3.50 -7.66 -11.05
N LYS A 41 3.62 -7.61 -12.39
CA LYS A 41 2.71 -8.34 -13.29
C LYS A 41 2.71 -9.86 -13.06
N LYS A 42 3.77 -10.39 -12.45
CA LYS A 42 3.94 -11.83 -12.15
C LYS A 42 3.57 -12.20 -10.71
N ILE A 43 3.18 -11.23 -9.89
CA ILE A 43 2.89 -11.38 -8.46
C ILE A 43 1.42 -11.10 -8.23
N ASN A 44 0.72 -12.04 -7.57
CA ASN A 44 -0.67 -11.83 -7.20
C ASN A 44 -0.77 -10.75 -6.10
N ASN A 45 -1.84 -9.95 -6.14
CA ASN A 45 -2.11 -8.91 -5.13
C ASN A 45 -2.17 -9.45 -3.68
N ASN A 46 -2.57 -10.71 -3.52
CA ASN A 46 -2.75 -11.34 -2.23
C ASN A 46 -1.53 -12.13 -1.75
N ASP A 47 -0.46 -12.19 -2.56
CA ASP A 47 0.79 -12.84 -2.15
C ASP A 47 1.51 -12.03 -1.08
N ILE A 48 2.06 -12.70 -0.08
CA ILE A 48 2.98 -12.10 0.90
C ILE A 48 4.32 -11.88 0.19
N ASN A 49 4.38 -10.82 -0.61
CA ASN A 49 5.56 -10.45 -1.37
C ASN A 49 5.92 -8.98 -1.10
N PRO A 50 7.18 -8.65 -0.77
CA PRO A 50 7.60 -7.27 -0.49
C PRO A 50 7.27 -6.27 -1.60
N LEU A 51 7.28 -6.69 -2.87
CA LEU A 51 6.94 -5.81 -3.99
C LEU A 51 5.47 -5.36 -3.96
N ASN A 52 4.58 -6.08 -3.27
CA ASN A 52 3.20 -5.63 -3.09
C ASN A 52 3.09 -4.33 -2.26
N LEU A 53 4.16 -3.89 -1.59
CA LEU A 53 4.21 -2.56 -0.99
C LEU A 53 4.03 -1.44 -2.02
N PHE A 54 4.51 -1.64 -3.26
CA PHE A 54 4.33 -0.70 -4.37
C PHE A 54 2.89 -0.64 -4.90
N ARG A 55 1.99 -1.49 -4.42
CA ARG A 55 0.54 -1.44 -4.69
C ARG A 55 -0.28 -0.80 -3.56
N VAL A 56 0.39 -0.24 -2.55
CA VAL A 56 -0.29 0.40 -1.41
C VAL A 56 -0.70 1.83 -1.77
N HIS A 57 -1.53 1.95 -2.81
CA HIS A 57 -2.09 3.21 -3.32
C HIS A 57 -3.43 2.97 -4.04
N TRP A 58 -4.14 4.05 -4.40
CA TRP A 58 -5.47 4.01 -5.00
C TRP A 58 -5.52 3.66 -6.50
N PHE A 59 -4.38 3.68 -7.20
CA PHE A 59 -4.31 3.61 -8.66
C PHE A 59 -4.16 2.19 -9.22
N ASN A 60 -4.38 1.15 -8.42
CA ASN A 60 -4.34 -0.23 -8.88
C ASN A 60 -5.51 -0.50 -9.84
N LYS A 61 -5.23 -1.05 -11.01
CA LYS A 61 -6.25 -1.47 -11.96
C LYS A 61 -7.00 -2.70 -11.47
N ARG A 62 -8.29 -2.80 -11.87
CA ARG A 62 -9.18 -3.91 -11.54
C ARG A 62 -8.62 -5.27 -11.95
N ASP A 63 -8.01 -5.35 -13.11
CA ASP A 63 -7.45 -6.58 -13.70
C ASP A 63 -6.04 -6.90 -13.21
N GLN A 64 -5.49 -6.11 -12.29
CA GLN A 64 -4.13 -6.21 -11.75
C GLN A 64 -3.02 -6.06 -12.81
N SER A 65 -3.33 -5.58 -14.00
CA SER A 65 -2.36 -5.41 -15.09
C SER A 65 -1.32 -4.30 -14.84
N GLY A 66 -1.54 -3.49 -13.82
CA GLY A 66 -0.68 -2.35 -13.47
C GLY A 66 -1.44 -1.22 -12.80
N PHE A 67 -1.03 0.00 -13.08
CA PHE A 67 -1.54 1.22 -12.45
C PHE A 67 -2.30 2.08 -13.47
N GLY A 68 -3.40 2.69 -13.03
CA GLY A 68 -4.15 3.70 -13.77
C GLY A 68 -3.66 5.11 -13.48
N ASN A 69 -4.20 6.09 -14.20
CA ASN A 69 -3.95 7.51 -13.95
C ASN A 69 -4.94 8.08 -12.92
N GLU A 70 -5.99 7.33 -12.60
CA GLU A 70 -7.02 7.68 -11.60
C GLU A 70 -7.40 6.44 -10.80
N PRO A 71 -7.94 6.61 -9.59
CA PRO A 71 -8.49 5.52 -8.79
C PRO A 71 -9.65 4.83 -9.52
N GLU A 72 -9.74 3.51 -9.41
CA GLU A 72 -10.92 2.78 -9.83
C GLU A 72 -12.12 3.17 -8.96
N TYR A 73 -13.24 3.51 -9.58
CA TYR A 73 -14.45 3.92 -8.88
C TYR A 73 -15.71 3.35 -9.52
N ILE A 74 -16.81 3.46 -8.79
CA ILE A 74 -18.18 3.28 -9.30
C ILE A 74 -19.00 4.53 -9.02
N VAL A 75 -19.97 4.80 -9.89
CA VAL A 75 -20.98 5.82 -9.66
C VAL A 75 -22.25 5.12 -9.25
N LEU A 76 -22.81 5.49 -8.10
CA LEU A 76 -24.06 4.92 -7.63
C LEU A 76 -25.23 5.55 -8.41
N PRO A 77 -26.15 4.75 -8.98
CA PRO A 77 -27.33 5.26 -9.70
C PRO A 77 -28.26 6.03 -8.76
N THR A 78 -28.89 7.09 -9.28
CA THR A 78 -29.86 7.90 -8.53
C THR A 78 -31.05 7.06 -8.05
N GLU A 79 -31.45 6.06 -8.83
CA GLU A 79 -32.55 5.14 -8.49
C GLU A 79 -32.22 4.31 -7.24
N PHE A 80 -30.94 4.00 -7.03
CA PHE A 80 -30.46 3.25 -5.85
C PHE A 80 -30.30 4.17 -4.64
N THR A 81 -29.77 5.39 -4.85
CA THR A 81 -29.41 6.30 -3.74
C THR A 81 -30.59 7.16 -3.27
N GLY A 82 -31.60 7.36 -4.11
CA GLY A 82 -32.74 8.24 -3.85
C GLY A 82 -32.38 9.74 -3.82
N VAL A 83 -31.13 10.11 -4.16
CA VAL A 83 -30.67 11.50 -4.14
C VAL A 83 -30.22 11.95 -5.53
N LYS A 84 -30.43 13.24 -5.85
CA LYS A 84 -30.04 13.81 -7.16
C LYS A 84 -28.51 14.03 -7.29
N ALA A 85 -27.75 13.94 -6.21
CA ALA A 85 -26.31 14.12 -6.24
C ALA A 85 -25.61 12.91 -6.89
N LYS A 86 -24.53 13.17 -7.64
CA LYS A 86 -23.64 12.12 -8.15
C LYS A 86 -22.79 11.60 -6.98
N ILE A 87 -23.00 10.36 -6.60
CA ILE A 87 -22.22 9.68 -5.55
C ILE A 87 -21.17 8.78 -6.21
N ILE A 88 -19.90 9.08 -5.94
CA ILE A 88 -18.74 8.32 -6.44
C ILE A 88 -18.14 7.54 -5.28
N VAL A 89 -17.90 6.24 -5.49
CA VAL A 89 -17.29 5.34 -4.51
C VAL A 89 -15.97 4.84 -5.05
N ASN A 90 -14.85 5.29 -4.47
CA ASN A 90 -13.53 4.76 -4.81
C ASN A 90 -13.35 3.33 -4.29
N MET A 91 -12.80 2.46 -5.15
CA MET A 91 -12.77 1.02 -4.92
C MET A 91 -11.53 0.58 -4.15
N GLY A 92 -11.58 0.62 -2.81
CA GLY A 92 -10.49 0.15 -1.93
C GLY A 92 -10.17 -1.35 -2.06
N ARG A 93 -11.04 -2.15 -2.68
CA ARG A 93 -10.83 -3.60 -2.87
C ARG A 93 -9.61 -3.97 -3.73
N TYR A 94 -9.04 -3.02 -4.46
CA TYR A 94 -7.86 -3.27 -5.31
C TYR A 94 -6.54 -3.02 -4.58
N PHE A 95 -6.58 -2.66 -3.32
CA PHE A 95 -5.39 -2.65 -2.46
C PHE A 95 -4.89 -4.07 -2.18
N PRO A 96 -3.58 -4.27 -1.96
CA PRO A 96 -3.01 -5.59 -1.74
C PRO A 96 -3.39 -6.19 -0.38
N LEU A 97 -3.32 -7.51 -0.29
CA LEU A 97 -3.49 -8.35 0.89
C LEU A 97 -4.90 -8.28 1.50
N ILE A 98 -5.20 -7.25 2.28
CA ILE A 98 -6.47 -7.12 3.01
C ILE A 98 -7.61 -6.57 2.15
N THR A 99 -7.40 -6.33 0.86
CA THR A 99 -8.40 -5.77 -0.07
C THR A 99 -9.11 -4.51 0.45
N ALA A 100 -8.37 -3.67 1.18
CA ALA A 100 -8.87 -2.43 1.76
C ALA A 100 -7.79 -1.34 1.80
N HIS A 101 -8.21 -0.09 1.59
CA HIS A 101 -7.31 1.09 1.62
C HIS A 101 -6.60 1.29 2.97
N LYS A 102 -7.03 0.63 4.02
CA LYS A 102 -6.43 0.74 5.37
C LYS A 102 -4.97 0.27 5.43
N VAL A 103 -4.52 -0.56 4.49
CA VAL A 103 -3.10 -0.92 4.37
C VAL A 103 -2.23 0.32 4.10
N LEU A 104 -2.73 1.33 3.39
CA LEU A 104 -2.04 2.60 3.18
C LEU A 104 -1.87 3.38 4.49
N ALA A 105 -2.91 3.43 5.32
CA ALA A 105 -2.82 4.06 6.63
C ALA A 105 -1.82 3.33 7.55
N ALA A 106 -1.85 1.99 7.56
CA ALA A 106 -0.90 1.19 8.32
C ALA A 106 0.55 1.42 7.85
N TYR A 107 0.79 1.45 6.54
CA TYR A 107 2.09 1.79 5.96
C TYR A 107 2.54 3.20 6.34
N GLY A 108 1.67 4.20 6.20
CA GLY A 108 1.96 5.59 6.55
C GLY A 108 2.26 5.81 8.03
N CYS A 109 1.70 5.00 8.93
CA CYS A 109 2.00 5.04 10.35
C CYS A 109 3.33 4.36 10.71
N LEU A 110 3.68 3.26 10.03
CA LEU A 110 4.87 2.47 10.33
C LEU A 110 6.13 3.03 9.68
N LEU A 111 6.05 3.46 8.42
CA LEU A 111 7.19 3.91 7.64
C LEU A 111 8.01 5.01 8.33
N PRO A 112 7.42 6.11 8.85
CA PRO A 112 8.20 7.14 9.55
C PRO A 112 8.94 6.61 10.78
N ARG A 113 8.35 5.63 11.49
CA ARG A 113 8.97 5.02 12.68
C ARG A 113 10.18 4.15 12.32
N ILE A 114 10.13 3.48 11.18
CA ILE A 114 11.26 2.73 10.62
C ILE A 114 12.37 3.71 10.21
N LEU A 115 12.02 4.74 9.43
CA LEU A 115 12.99 5.70 8.87
C LEU A 115 13.69 6.55 9.94
N ASN A 116 13.03 6.85 11.05
CA ASN A 116 13.63 7.62 12.13
C ASN A 116 14.26 6.75 13.24
N GLY A 117 14.24 5.41 13.09
CA GLY A 117 14.85 4.47 14.03
C GLY A 117 14.16 4.39 15.39
N THR A 118 12.84 4.68 15.45
CA THR A 118 12.03 4.48 16.66
C THR A 118 11.31 3.12 16.68
N PHE A 119 11.34 2.38 15.56
CA PHE A 119 10.85 1.02 15.47
C PHE A 119 12.01 0.05 15.27
N ASP A 120 12.27 -0.79 16.29
CA ASP A 120 13.23 -1.88 16.25
C ASP A 120 12.46 -3.18 16.03
N TYR A 121 12.60 -3.81 14.86
CA TYR A 121 11.85 -5.00 14.46
C TYR A 121 12.12 -6.23 15.35
N GLU A 122 13.22 -6.26 16.09
CA GLU A 122 13.53 -7.35 17.04
C GLU A 122 12.82 -7.16 18.39
N LYS A 123 12.50 -5.92 18.77
CA LYS A 123 11.92 -5.58 20.07
C LYS A 123 10.45 -5.17 20.00
N HIS A 124 10.02 -4.65 18.85
CA HIS A 124 8.68 -4.10 18.68
C HIS A 124 7.85 -4.96 17.73
N LYS A 125 6.57 -5.10 18.04
CA LYS A 125 5.55 -5.60 17.11
C LYS A 125 4.65 -4.45 16.71
N ALA A 126 4.35 -4.36 15.43
CA ALA A 126 3.33 -3.44 14.94
C ALA A 126 1.96 -4.08 15.15
N VAL A 127 1.07 -3.39 15.87
CA VAL A 127 -0.29 -3.86 16.16
C VAL A 127 -1.27 -2.77 15.80
N TRP A 128 -2.27 -3.10 15.00
CA TRP A 128 -3.38 -2.22 14.65
C TRP A 128 -4.67 -2.84 15.18
N PRO A 129 -5.25 -2.27 16.27
CA PRO A 129 -6.55 -2.73 16.74
C PRO A 129 -7.60 -2.41 15.68
N SER A 130 -8.50 -3.36 15.43
CA SER A 130 -9.53 -3.20 14.41
C SER A 130 -10.81 -3.93 14.79
N THR A 131 -11.94 -3.32 14.43
CA THR A 131 -13.26 -3.96 14.44
C THR A 131 -13.68 -4.39 13.00
N GLY A 132 -12.76 -4.43 12.06
CA GLY A 132 -13.03 -4.73 10.64
C GLY A 132 -11.74 -4.94 9.83
N ASN A 133 -11.57 -4.22 8.71
CA ASN A 133 -10.56 -4.48 7.67
C ASN A 133 -9.06 -4.38 8.07
N TYR A 134 -8.71 -4.17 9.32
CA TYR A 134 -7.31 -4.28 9.78
C TYR A 134 -6.96 -5.67 10.34
N CYS A 135 -7.96 -6.51 10.58
CA CYS A 135 -7.80 -7.88 11.10
C CYS A 135 -7.79 -8.91 9.99
#